data_10254879cbcd5282c0e3b8b155e50455
#
_entry.id   10254879cbcd5282c0e3b8b155e50455
#
_cell.length_a   1.000
_cell.length_b   1.000
_cell.length_c   1.000
_cell.angle_alpha   90.00
_cell.angle_beta   90.00
_cell.angle_gamma   90.00
#
_symmetry.space_group_name_H-M   'P 1'
#
loop_
_entity.id
_entity.type
_entity.pdbx_description
1 polymer ?
#
loop_
_entity_poly.entity_id
_entity_poly.type
_entity_poly.pdbx_seq_one_letter_code
_entity_poly.pdbx_strand_id
1 'polypeptide(L)'
;LLLGLAGGVPAAGGAMLWAPGVFARNPHNSYFSKLNESLKREGPGRPVMLIDREAVNHNIDMIANSVGKKKNYRVVVKSLPSLDLLEHVMSRSKTNSLMVFHQPFLNAVAENLPQSDVLLGKPLPINAAKMFYSKLGKRSYDAAGKVQWLIDSPDRLLQYMQLAKDLGVSMKLNIEIDVGLRRGGYV
;
A
#
# COMPACT_ATOMS: atom_id res chain seq x y z
N LEU A 1 27.32 42.65 -34.12
CA LEU A 1 28.40 42.59 -33.12
C LEU A 1 27.90 42.64 -31.66
N LEU A 2 26.61 42.72 -31.45
CA LEU A 2 26.00 42.82 -30.12
C LEU A 2 25.29 41.53 -29.67
N LEU A 3 25.32 40.52 -30.48
CA LEU A 3 24.66 39.24 -30.22
C LEU A 3 25.48 38.23 -29.39
N GLY A 4 26.74 38.50 -29.16
CA GLY A 4 27.61 37.57 -28.44
C GLY A 4 27.67 37.77 -26.92
N LEU A 5 27.24 38.90 -26.40
CA LEU A 5 27.37 39.25 -24.98
C LEU A 5 26.13 38.93 -24.14
N ALA A 6 24.96 38.82 -24.76
CA ALA A 6 23.71 38.57 -24.03
C ALA A 6 23.47 37.08 -23.71
N GLY A 7 24.13 36.18 -24.43
CA GLY A 7 23.94 34.72 -24.24
C GLY A 7 24.76 34.09 -23.14
N GLY A 8 25.85 34.72 -22.70
CA GLY A 8 26.78 34.08 -21.76
C GLY A 8 26.40 34.17 -20.30
N VAL A 9 25.74 35.21 -19.89
CA VAL A 9 25.41 35.43 -18.46
C VAL A 9 24.23 34.59 -17.98
N PRO A 10 23.13 34.46 -18.73
CA PRO A 10 22.03 33.58 -18.29
C PRO A 10 22.40 32.10 -18.32
N ALA A 11 23.24 31.68 -19.27
CA ALA A 11 23.67 30.29 -19.34
C ALA A 11 24.57 29.88 -18.15
N ALA A 12 25.43 30.77 -17.69
CA ALA A 12 26.25 30.51 -16.52
C ALA A 12 25.42 30.49 -15.22
N GLY A 13 24.45 31.37 -15.08
CA GLY A 13 23.52 31.34 -13.95
C GLY A 13 22.58 30.17 -13.93
N GLY A 14 22.06 29.76 -15.10
CA GLY A 14 21.23 28.55 -15.24
C GLY A 14 21.99 27.26 -14.96
N ALA A 15 23.23 27.15 -15.41
CA ALA A 15 24.07 25.97 -15.14
C ALA A 15 24.39 25.84 -13.63
N MET A 16 24.54 26.93 -12.92
CA MET A 16 24.77 26.92 -11.47
C MET A 16 23.54 26.44 -10.68
N LEU A 17 22.33 26.77 -11.14
CA LEU A 17 21.07 26.36 -10.48
C LEU A 17 20.79 24.84 -10.67
N TRP A 18 21.33 24.22 -11.70
CA TRP A 18 21.13 22.81 -12.03
C TRP A 18 22.31 21.90 -11.65
N ALA A 19 23.36 22.45 -11.05
CA ALA A 19 24.49 21.64 -10.59
C ALA A 19 24.07 20.81 -9.36
N PRO A 20 24.10 19.48 -9.43
CA PRO A 20 23.66 18.63 -8.32
C PRO A 20 24.38 18.91 -6.99
N GLY A 21 25.60 19.41 -7.06
CA GLY A 21 26.40 19.75 -5.89
C GLY A 21 25.92 20.97 -5.09
N VAL A 22 25.03 21.82 -5.65
CA VAL A 22 24.50 22.97 -4.92
C VAL A 22 23.46 22.55 -3.89
N PHE A 23 22.68 21.50 -4.21
CA PHE A 23 21.67 20.94 -3.30
C PHE A 23 22.26 19.92 -2.30
N ALA A 24 23.43 19.36 -2.60
CA ALA A 24 24.11 18.39 -1.75
C ALA A 24 24.96 19.00 -0.63
N ARG A 25 25.05 20.32 -0.53
CA ARG A 25 25.96 21.01 0.39
C ARG A 25 25.41 21.27 1.79
N ASN A 26 24.12 21.11 2.00
CA ASN A 26 23.59 21.24 3.35
C ASN A 26 23.90 19.98 4.15
N PRO A 27 24.61 20.10 5.27
CA PRO A 27 24.89 18.94 6.11
C PRO A 27 23.57 18.35 6.61
N HIS A 28 23.50 17.03 6.70
CA HIS A 28 22.38 16.37 7.35
C HIS A 28 22.31 16.82 8.81
N ASN A 29 21.09 16.92 9.34
CA ASN A 29 20.93 17.08 10.78
C ASN A 29 21.49 15.84 11.51
N SER A 30 21.65 15.92 12.82
CA SER A 30 22.26 14.86 13.63
C SER A 30 21.56 13.49 13.50
N TYR A 31 20.24 13.48 13.30
CA TYR A 31 19.46 12.26 13.09
C TYR A 31 19.85 11.56 11.77
N PHE A 32 19.79 12.28 10.65
CA PHE A 32 20.17 11.71 9.34
C PHE A 32 21.65 11.40 9.22
N SER A 33 22.52 12.16 9.91
CA SER A 33 23.95 11.85 9.97
C SER A 33 24.19 10.49 10.64
N LYS A 34 23.55 10.20 11.77
CA LYS A 34 23.64 8.90 12.45
C LYS A 34 23.12 7.75 11.59
N LEU A 35 21.97 7.94 10.92
CA LEU A 35 21.44 6.92 9.98
C LEU A 35 22.41 6.64 8.84
N ASN A 36 23.03 7.69 8.28
CA ASN A 36 23.99 7.56 7.20
C ASN A 36 25.27 6.85 7.65
N GLU A 37 25.76 7.12 8.85
CA GLU A 37 26.90 6.41 9.43
C GLU A 37 26.59 4.92 9.65
N SER A 38 25.41 4.59 10.16
CA SER A 38 24.97 3.21 10.31
C SER A 38 24.86 2.49 8.98
N LEU A 39 24.31 3.14 7.95
CA LEU A 39 24.26 2.60 6.60
C LEU A 39 25.63 2.35 6.00
N LYS A 40 26.59 3.26 6.21
CA LYS A 40 27.97 3.08 5.74
C LYS A 40 28.66 1.91 6.41
N ARG A 41 28.39 1.68 7.69
CA ARG A 41 29.01 0.60 8.47
C ARG A 41 28.36 -0.76 8.22
N GLU A 42 27.03 -0.82 8.12
CA GLU A 42 26.27 -2.06 8.16
C GLU A 42 25.41 -2.29 6.91
N GLY A 43 25.35 -1.32 6.00
CA GLY A 43 24.50 -1.39 4.81
C GLY A 43 24.98 -2.44 3.81
N PRO A 44 24.07 -3.02 3.01
CA PRO A 44 24.36 -4.13 2.08
C PRO A 44 25.04 -3.67 0.77
N GLY A 45 25.52 -2.43 0.67
CA GLY A 45 26.17 -1.90 -0.54
C GLY A 45 25.23 -1.68 -1.74
N ARG A 46 23.94 -1.68 -1.53
CA ARG A 46 22.89 -1.43 -2.55
C ARG A 46 21.83 -0.49 -1.98
N PRO A 47 21.02 0.17 -2.84
CA PRO A 47 19.91 0.99 -2.38
C PRO A 47 18.95 0.19 -1.49
N VAL A 48 18.58 0.76 -0.35
CA VAL A 48 17.66 0.15 0.62
C VAL A 48 16.63 1.17 1.09
N MET A 49 15.48 0.70 1.52
CA MET A 49 14.53 1.48 2.29
C MET A 49 14.82 1.29 3.77
N LEU A 50 15.05 2.40 4.47
CA LEU A 50 15.20 2.39 5.93
C LEU A 50 13.88 2.68 6.60
N ILE A 51 13.60 1.91 7.64
CA ILE A 51 12.43 2.10 8.50
C ILE A 51 12.93 2.38 9.91
N ASP A 52 12.63 3.58 10.41
CA ASP A 52 12.82 3.91 11.82
C ASP A 52 11.71 3.28 12.63
N ARG A 53 12.07 2.26 13.39
CA ARG A 53 11.10 1.46 14.16
C ARG A 53 10.45 2.27 15.29
N GLU A 54 11.16 3.20 15.89
CA GLU A 54 10.62 4.04 16.97
C GLU A 54 9.59 5.02 16.41
N ALA A 55 9.90 5.67 15.29
CA ALA A 55 8.98 6.55 14.59
C ALA A 55 7.73 5.81 14.09
N VAL A 56 7.89 4.61 13.53
CA VAL A 56 6.78 3.76 13.12
C VAL A 56 5.90 3.41 14.31
N ASN A 57 6.49 2.98 15.42
CA ASN A 57 5.75 2.64 16.63
C ASN A 57 4.95 3.82 17.16
N HIS A 58 5.58 4.98 17.24
CA HIS A 58 4.91 6.21 17.65
C HIS A 58 3.69 6.53 16.74
N ASN A 59 3.87 6.44 15.43
CA ASN A 59 2.80 6.71 14.48
C ASN A 59 1.65 5.69 14.59
N ILE A 60 1.96 4.40 14.80
CA ILE A 60 0.92 3.37 15.02
C ILE A 60 0.11 3.70 16.26
N ASP A 61 0.76 4.03 17.37
CA ASP A 61 0.09 4.36 18.62
C ASP A 61 -0.79 5.61 18.49
N MET A 62 -0.30 6.64 17.80
CA MET A 62 -1.05 7.85 17.50
C MET A 62 -2.33 7.55 16.72
N ILE A 63 -2.23 6.74 15.67
CA ILE A 63 -3.39 6.34 14.85
C ILE A 63 -4.36 5.49 15.67
N ALA A 64 -3.87 4.46 16.36
CA ALA A 64 -4.70 3.56 17.16
C ALA A 64 -5.47 4.32 18.25
N ASN A 65 -4.82 5.26 18.94
CA ASN A 65 -5.46 6.11 19.94
C ASN A 65 -6.53 7.03 19.31
N SER A 66 -6.26 7.58 18.12
CA SER A 66 -7.20 8.46 17.41
C SER A 66 -8.44 7.72 16.91
N VAL A 67 -8.30 6.47 16.52
CA VAL A 67 -9.44 5.61 16.10
C VAL A 67 -10.36 5.34 17.30
N GLY A 68 -9.79 5.12 18.48
CA GLY A 68 -10.52 4.84 19.70
C GLY A 68 -11.28 3.50 19.67
N LYS A 69 -12.08 3.26 20.71
CA LYS A 69 -12.79 1.96 20.89
C LYS A 69 -14.08 1.80 20.06
N LYS A 70 -14.59 2.89 19.48
CA LYS A 70 -15.90 2.88 18.78
C LYS A 70 -15.79 2.61 17.28
N LYS A 71 -14.58 2.51 16.74
CA LYS A 71 -14.33 2.34 15.31
C LYS A 71 -13.36 1.18 15.09
N ASN A 72 -13.49 0.50 13.95
CA ASN A 72 -12.55 -0.51 13.52
C ASN A 72 -11.47 0.12 12.61
N TYR A 73 -10.21 -0.15 12.94
CA TYR A 73 -9.08 0.28 12.13
C TYR A 73 -8.77 -0.78 11.07
N ARG A 74 -8.68 -0.36 9.82
CA ARG A 74 -8.31 -1.22 8.68
C ARG A 74 -7.05 -0.69 8.02
N VAL A 75 -6.00 -1.51 8.01
CA VAL A 75 -4.69 -1.13 7.45
C VAL A 75 -4.70 -1.23 5.93
N VAL A 76 -4.26 -0.17 5.26
CA VAL A 76 -4.17 -0.10 3.79
C VAL A 76 -2.84 -0.67 3.33
N VAL A 77 -2.88 -1.89 2.81
CA VAL A 77 -1.71 -2.72 2.50
C VAL A 77 -0.83 -2.17 1.38
N LYS A 78 -1.39 -1.49 0.38
CA LYS A 78 -0.61 -0.92 -0.73
C LYS A 78 0.47 0.06 -0.29
N SER A 79 0.32 0.68 0.88
CA SER A 79 1.29 1.62 1.45
C SER A 79 2.32 0.94 2.36
N LEU A 80 2.14 -0.35 2.64
CA LEU A 80 3.00 -1.19 3.48
C LEU A 80 3.28 -2.52 2.75
N PRO A 81 4.09 -2.53 1.68
CA PRO A 81 4.27 -3.72 0.83
C PRO A 81 5.25 -4.77 1.41
N SER A 82 5.35 -4.86 2.74
CA SER A 82 6.13 -5.85 3.47
C SER A 82 5.21 -6.59 4.44
N LEU A 83 5.21 -7.93 4.37
CA LEU A 83 4.40 -8.76 5.27
C LEU A 83 4.83 -8.58 6.73
N ASP A 84 6.15 -8.55 7.01
CA ASP A 84 6.68 -8.38 8.35
C ASP A 84 6.28 -7.03 8.97
N LEU A 85 6.38 -5.96 8.16
CA LEU A 85 5.94 -4.63 8.60
C LEU A 85 4.43 -4.58 8.81
N LEU A 86 3.66 -5.24 7.93
CA LEU A 86 2.21 -5.33 8.05
C LEU A 86 1.81 -6.07 9.33
N GLU A 87 2.43 -7.20 9.61
CA GLU A 87 2.21 -7.98 10.84
C GLU A 87 2.54 -7.16 12.09
N HIS A 88 3.67 -6.44 12.06
CA HIS A 88 4.05 -5.53 13.15
C HIS A 88 3.00 -4.44 13.40
N VAL A 89 2.51 -3.79 12.33
CA VAL A 89 1.46 -2.76 12.43
C VAL A 89 0.16 -3.35 12.98
N MET A 90 -0.27 -4.51 12.46
CA MET A 90 -1.49 -5.20 12.90
C MET A 90 -1.41 -5.58 14.37
N SER A 91 -0.32 -6.20 14.79
CA SER A 91 -0.09 -6.63 16.17
C SER A 91 -0.13 -5.44 17.13
N ARG A 92 0.60 -4.37 16.82
CA ARG A 92 0.68 -3.20 17.70
C ARG A 92 -0.63 -2.41 17.74
N SER A 93 -1.33 -2.25 16.62
CA SER A 93 -2.63 -1.58 16.56
C SER A 93 -3.81 -2.46 16.97
N LYS A 94 -3.57 -3.75 17.25
CA LYS A 94 -4.56 -4.76 17.65
C LYS A 94 -5.70 -4.89 16.63
N THR A 95 -5.37 -4.92 15.35
CA THR A 95 -6.35 -5.11 14.28
C THR A 95 -5.98 -6.30 13.40
N ASN A 96 -7.01 -7.03 12.93
CA ASN A 96 -6.89 -8.05 11.90
C ASN A 96 -7.46 -7.58 10.55
N SER A 97 -7.85 -6.32 10.45
CA SER A 97 -8.56 -5.79 9.29
C SER A 97 -7.59 -5.14 8.30
N LEU A 98 -7.61 -5.62 7.06
CA LEU A 98 -6.76 -5.16 5.98
C LEU A 98 -7.58 -4.66 4.79
N MET A 99 -7.00 -3.74 4.01
CA MET A 99 -7.51 -3.35 2.70
C MET A 99 -6.46 -3.64 1.63
N VAL A 100 -6.80 -4.54 0.70
CA VAL A 100 -5.91 -5.03 -0.38
C VAL A 100 -6.42 -4.56 -1.73
N PHE A 101 -5.53 -4.36 -2.71
CA PHE A 101 -5.86 -3.74 -4.00
C PHE A 101 -5.54 -4.60 -5.22
N HIS A 102 -4.87 -5.73 -5.05
CA HIS A 102 -4.53 -6.62 -6.16
C HIS A 102 -4.38 -8.09 -5.70
N GLN A 103 -4.60 -8.99 -6.66
CA GLN A 103 -4.68 -10.42 -6.40
C GLN A 103 -3.38 -11.04 -5.85
N PRO A 104 -2.16 -10.74 -6.33
CA PRO A 104 -0.95 -11.36 -5.78
C PRO A 104 -0.78 -11.11 -4.28
N PHE A 105 -1.06 -9.88 -3.83
CA PHE A 105 -0.95 -9.56 -2.42
C PHE A 105 -2.09 -10.14 -1.58
N LEU A 106 -3.29 -10.28 -2.16
CA LEU A 106 -4.40 -10.99 -1.52
C LEU A 106 -4.01 -12.45 -1.23
N ASN A 107 -3.38 -13.14 -2.18
CA ASN A 107 -2.89 -14.49 -1.94
C ASN A 107 -1.77 -14.52 -0.87
N ALA A 108 -0.83 -13.58 -0.91
CA ALA A 108 0.23 -13.49 0.10
C ALA A 108 -0.33 -13.27 1.51
N VAL A 109 -1.35 -12.41 1.66
CA VAL A 109 -2.06 -12.20 2.93
C VAL A 109 -2.79 -13.47 3.37
N ALA A 110 -3.54 -14.12 2.48
CA ALA A 110 -4.27 -15.34 2.80
C ALA A 110 -3.33 -16.48 3.23
N GLU A 111 -2.13 -16.52 2.69
CA GLU A 111 -1.11 -17.54 3.00
C GLU A 111 -0.37 -17.27 4.31
N ASN A 112 0.03 -16.01 4.55
CA ASN A 112 0.93 -15.66 5.66
C ASN A 112 0.20 -15.05 6.87
N LEU A 113 -0.98 -14.48 6.67
CA LEU A 113 -1.78 -13.82 7.70
C LEU A 113 -3.22 -14.36 7.70
N PRO A 114 -3.42 -15.68 7.97
CA PRO A 114 -4.70 -16.36 7.76
C PRO A 114 -5.83 -15.85 8.68
N GLN A 115 -5.52 -15.06 9.71
CA GLN A 115 -6.52 -14.45 10.59
C GLN A 115 -7.08 -13.12 10.06
N SER A 116 -6.54 -12.61 8.94
CA SER A 116 -6.93 -11.30 8.42
C SER A 116 -8.34 -11.29 7.83
N ASP A 117 -9.12 -10.28 8.19
CA ASP A 117 -10.33 -9.85 7.48
C ASP A 117 -9.92 -8.85 6.38
N VAL A 118 -10.20 -9.17 5.14
CA VAL A 118 -9.72 -8.41 3.98
C VAL A 118 -10.88 -7.76 3.23
N LEU A 119 -10.85 -6.44 3.12
CA LEU A 119 -11.67 -5.68 2.19
C LEU A 119 -10.85 -5.39 0.92
N LEU A 120 -11.42 -5.64 -0.25
CA LEU A 120 -10.83 -5.15 -1.49
C LEU A 120 -11.12 -3.65 -1.65
N GLY A 121 -10.06 -2.87 -1.84
CA GLY A 121 -10.16 -1.42 -2.02
C GLY A 121 -10.42 -0.99 -3.48
N LYS A 122 -10.62 -1.97 -4.37
CA LYS A 122 -11.01 -1.84 -5.78
C LYS A 122 -11.71 -3.10 -6.23
N PRO A 123 -12.71 -3.02 -7.10
CA PRO A 123 -13.23 -4.19 -7.81
C PRO A 123 -12.10 -4.87 -8.58
N LEU A 124 -11.92 -6.17 -8.39
CA LEU A 124 -10.93 -6.93 -9.14
C LEU A 124 -11.53 -7.47 -10.46
N PRO A 125 -10.74 -7.52 -11.54
CA PRO A 125 -11.13 -8.25 -12.74
C PRO A 125 -11.45 -9.70 -12.42
N ILE A 126 -12.43 -10.28 -13.13
CA ILE A 126 -12.89 -11.65 -12.88
C ILE A 126 -11.76 -12.68 -12.95
N ASN A 127 -10.80 -12.50 -13.87
CA ASN A 127 -9.65 -13.38 -13.98
C ASN A 127 -8.72 -13.30 -12.75
N ALA A 128 -8.58 -12.14 -12.14
CA ALA A 128 -7.82 -12.00 -10.89
C ALA A 128 -8.53 -12.71 -9.72
N ALA A 129 -9.87 -12.64 -9.65
CA ALA A 129 -10.64 -13.39 -8.67
C ALA A 129 -10.50 -14.91 -8.88
N LYS A 130 -10.61 -15.40 -10.12
CA LYS A 130 -10.35 -16.81 -10.48
C LYS A 130 -8.94 -17.25 -10.05
N MET A 131 -7.92 -16.43 -10.33
CA MET A 131 -6.54 -16.71 -9.94
C MET A 131 -6.36 -16.76 -8.42
N PHE A 132 -7.06 -15.91 -7.68
CA PHE A 132 -7.03 -15.95 -6.23
C PHE A 132 -7.48 -17.32 -5.71
N TYR A 133 -8.67 -17.77 -6.10
CA TYR A 133 -9.21 -19.07 -5.66
C TYR A 133 -8.37 -20.25 -6.14
N SER A 134 -7.88 -20.20 -7.39
CA SER A 134 -7.00 -21.24 -7.93
C SER A 134 -5.71 -21.40 -7.12
N LYS A 135 -5.06 -20.28 -6.74
CA LYS A 135 -3.83 -20.29 -5.94
C LYS A 135 -4.09 -20.57 -4.46
N LEU A 136 -5.28 -20.25 -3.96
CA LEU A 136 -5.68 -20.57 -2.60
C LEU A 136 -5.70 -22.10 -2.39
N GLY A 137 -6.24 -22.83 -3.39
CA GLY A 137 -6.27 -24.29 -3.37
C GLY A 137 -6.97 -24.84 -2.11
N LYS A 138 -6.34 -25.83 -1.47
CA LYS A 138 -6.85 -26.48 -0.25
C LYS A 138 -6.35 -25.83 1.06
N ARG A 139 -5.84 -24.60 1.01
CA ARG A 139 -5.36 -23.88 2.19
C ARG A 139 -6.51 -23.55 3.15
N SER A 140 -6.19 -23.47 4.44
CA SER A 140 -7.18 -23.28 5.51
C SER A 140 -7.74 -21.87 5.64
N TYR A 141 -7.43 -20.95 4.70
CA TYR A 141 -7.94 -19.58 4.75
C TYR A 141 -9.43 -19.54 4.40
N ASP A 142 -10.25 -19.05 5.31
CA ASP A 142 -11.69 -18.88 5.12
C ASP A 142 -11.99 -17.65 4.23
N ALA A 143 -11.87 -17.84 2.91
CA ALA A 143 -12.14 -16.76 1.96
C ALA A 143 -13.61 -16.33 1.96
N ALA A 144 -14.54 -17.24 2.24
CA ALA A 144 -15.99 -16.93 2.29
C ALA A 144 -16.33 -16.01 3.47
N GLY A 145 -15.70 -16.25 4.62
CA GLY A 145 -15.94 -15.46 5.83
C GLY A 145 -15.10 -14.18 5.89
N LYS A 146 -13.92 -14.14 5.28
CA LYS A 146 -12.89 -13.11 5.53
C LYS A 146 -12.60 -12.19 4.36
N VAL A 147 -12.94 -12.55 3.10
CA VAL A 147 -12.73 -11.65 1.96
C VAL A 147 -14.02 -10.93 1.59
N GLN A 148 -13.94 -9.62 1.57
CA GLN A 148 -15.02 -8.73 1.18
C GLN A 148 -14.70 -8.17 -0.20
N TRP A 149 -15.39 -8.70 -1.23
CA TRP A 149 -15.21 -8.31 -2.63
C TRP A 149 -15.97 -7.02 -2.89
N LEU A 150 -15.37 -6.12 -3.67
CA LEU A 150 -16.00 -4.85 -4.01
C LEU A 150 -16.65 -4.93 -5.39
N ILE A 151 -17.85 -4.40 -5.52
CA ILE A 151 -18.57 -4.24 -6.79
C ILE A 151 -18.88 -2.76 -7.03
N ASP A 152 -18.74 -2.34 -8.29
CA ASP A 152 -18.93 -0.98 -8.77
C ASP A 152 -19.98 -0.89 -9.89
N SER A 153 -20.52 -2.03 -10.31
CA SER A 153 -21.46 -2.13 -11.42
C SER A 153 -22.29 -3.41 -11.34
N PRO A 154 -23.51 -3.43 -11.96
CA PRO A 154 -24.31 -4.65 -12.11
C PRO A 154 -23.54 -5.76 -12.82
N ASP A 155 -22.78 -5.44 -13.85
CA ASP A 155 -21.98 -6.43 -14.59
C ASP A 155 -20.95 -7.11 -13.70
N ARG A 156 -20.29 -6.37 -12.80
CA ARG A 156 -19.35 -6.95 -11.84
C ARG A 156 -20.06 -7.87 -10.85
N LEU A 157 -21.26 -7.51 -10.42
CA LEU A 157 -22.08 -8.37 -9.58
C LEU A 157 -22.37 -9.69 -10.28
N LEU A 158 -22.90 -9.64 -11.52
CA LEU A 158 -23.22 -10.85 -12.31
C LEU A 158 -21.98 -11.73 -12.53
N GLN A 159 -20.83 -11.14 -12.83
CA GLN A 159 -19.56 -11.87 -12.99
C GLN A 159 -19.16 -12.61 -11.70
N TYR A 160 -19.25 -11.97 -10.54
CA TYR A 160 -18.92 -12.61 -9.28
C TYR A 160 -19.96 -13.67 -8.87
N MET A 161 -21.23 -13.46 -9.13
CA MET A 161 -22.27 -14.47 -8.89
C MET A 161 -22.01 -15.73 -9.74
N GLN A 162 -21.69 -15.56 -11.02
CA GLN A 162 -21.37 -16.69 -11.89
C GLN A 162 -20.08 -17.42 -11.41
N LEU A 163 -19.05 -16.67 -11.04
CA LEU A 163 -17.81 -17.24 -10.50
C LEU A 163 -18.07 -18.04 -9.21
N ALA A 164 -18.86 -17.49 -8.29
CA ALA A 164 -19.22 -18.16 -7.04
C ALA A 164 -19.93 -19.50 -7.30
N LYS A 165 -20.87 -19.49 -8.26
CA LYS A 165 -21.58 -20.70 -8.71
C LYS A 165 -20.62 -21.73 -9.33
N ASP A 166 -19.77 -21.31 -10.25
CA ASP A 166 -18.82 -22.18 -10.97
C ASP A 166 -17.83 -22.87 -10.01
N LEU A 167 -17.43 -22.16 -8.97
CA LEU A 167 -16.48 -22.65 -7.96
C LEU A 167 -17.14 -23.32 -6.74
N GLY A 168 -18.46 -23.22 -6.60
CA GLY A 168 -19.18 -23.73 -5.42
C GLY A 168 -18.78 -22.99 -4.13
N VAL A 169 -18.46 -21.69 -4.20
CA VAL A 169 -18.03 -20.88 -3.05
C VAL A 169 -19.01 -19.75 -2.74
N SER A 170 -18.98 -19.26 -1.50
CA SER A 170 -19.66 -18.03 -1.11
C SER A 170 -18.72 -16.85 -1.23
N MET A 171 -19.22 -15.70 -1.70
CA MET A 171 -18.47 -14.45 -1.80
C MET A 171 -19.23 -13.34 -1.06
N LYS A 172 -18.59 -12.70 -0.08
CA LYS A 172 -19.13 -11.47 0.54
C LYS A 172 -18.91 -10.31 -0.41
N LEU A 173 -19.97 -9.57 -0.70
CA LEU A 173 -19.91 -8.42 -1.60
C LEU A 173 -20.16 -7.12 -0.84
N ASN A 174 -19.37 -6.10 -1.14
CA ASN A 174 -19.60 -4.72 -0.72
C ASN A 174 -19.81 -3.86 -1.96
N ILE A 175 -20.71 -2.88 -1.84
CA ILE A 175 -21.03 -1.94 -2.92
C ILE A 175 -20.14 -0.71 -2.77
N GLU A 176 -19.42 -0.34 -3.83
CA GLU A 176 -18.75 0.95 -3.94
C GLU A 176 -19.79 1.99 -4.40
N ILE A 177 -19.92 3.08 -3.62
CA ILE A 177 -20.81 4.19 -3.94
C ILE A 177 -19.96 5.41 -4.24
N ASP A 178 -20.21 6.07 -5.39
CA ASP A 178 -19.57 7.35 -5.69
C ASP A 178 -20.29 8.48 -4.94
N VAL A 179 -19.59 9.04 -3.97
CA VAL A 179 -20.08 10.17 -3.17
C VAL A 179 -19.56 11.52 -3.68
N GLY A 180 -19.23 11.61 -4.96
CA GLY A 180 -18.79 12.85 -5.61
C GLY A 180 -17.32 12.90 -6.03
N LEU A 181 -16.51 11.87 -5.71
CA LEU A 181 -15.11 11.80 -6.17
C LEU A 181 -14.97 11.36 -7.64
N ARG A 182 -16.01 10.85 -8.25
CA ARG A 182 -16.08 10.38 -9.66
C ARG A 182 -14.92 9.42 -10.02
N ARG A 183 -14.62 8.51 -9.11
CA ARG A 183 -13.50 7.54 -9.25
C ARG A 183 -13.96 6.12 -9.51
N GLY A 184 -15.24 5.88 -9.52
CA GLY A 184 -15.90 4.59 -9.69
C GLY A 184 -16.97 4.40 -8.62
N GLY A 185 -17.81 3.38 -8.81
CA GLY A 185 -18.92 3.07 -7.93
C GLY A 185 -20.29 3.40 -8.54
N TYR A 186 -21.33 2.98 -7.82
CA TYR A 186 -22.71 3.34 -8.15
C TYR A 186 -22.94 4.83 -7.84
N VAL A 187 -23.69 5.50 -8.69
CA VAL A 187 -24.10 6.91 -8.55
C VAL A 187 -25.49 6.96 -7.96
#